data_0dfe9a29bb9e799b4e4f9c8870931743
#
_entry.id   0dfe9a29bb9e799b4e4f9c8870931743
#
_cell.length_a   1.000
_cell.length_b   1.000
_cell.length_c   1.000
_cell.angle_alpha   90.00
_cell.angle_beta   90.00
_cell.angle_gamma   90.00
#
_symmetry.space_group_name_H-M   'P 1'
#
loop_
_entity.id
_entity.type
_entity.pdbx_description
1 polymer ?
#
loop_
_entity_poly.entity_id
_entity_poly.type
_entity_poly.pdbx_seq_one_letter_code
_entity_poly.pdbx_strand_id
1 'polypeptide(L)'
;MIRRILALAALAMAFVGCVASRPADAIRVGSYNIRLSPGDVGTPNAWDERKADLVNLVRKMDLDAFGMQEVCPDQAQYLREQLPEFAFVGDHREADRVSGEASPVFYRKSRFEAEKCGTFWLSETPDTPGLKGWGAACPRVCSYLVLKDRKTGKRFCFANTHTDHISELAREKGMLLIIERMKKFGASSPIVFTGDHNCCYEDAPAVAVRKVLKDSRDITEKRDPGPRNTFQGFGRYKDGPVTRKGGVTKDYCIDYIYVSDGTRVLDFVTHDDKRPGTDLYPSDHFPVTATIVLP
;
A
#
# COMPACT_ATOMS: atom_id res chain seq x y z
N MET A 1 -14.15 -64.36 36.60
CA MET A 1 -13.34 -63.72 35.53
C MET A 1 -13.93 -62.35 35.30
N ILE A 2 -13.36 -61.30 35.94
CA ILE A 2 -13.81 -59.88 35.79
C ILE A 2 -12.78 -59.14 34.92
N ARG A 3 -13.19 -58.78 33.73
CA ARG A 3 -12.36 -57.93 32.81
C ARG A 3 -12.47 -56.46 33.22
N ARG A 4 -11.36 -55.90 33.70
CA ARG A 4 -11.21 -54.45 33.92
C ARG A 4 -10.97 -53.78 32.57
N ILE A 5 -11.87 -52.88 32.18
CA ILE A 5 -11.69 -51.97 31.04
C ILE A 5 -11.00 -50.73 31.61
N LEU A 6 -9.77 -50.49 31.21
CA LEU A 6 -9.04 -49.24 31.42
C LEU A 6 -9.44 -48.25 30.31
N ALA A 7 -10.15 -47.18 30.68
CA ALA A 7 -10.41 -46.05 29.80
C ALA A 7 -9.21 -45.12 29.87
N LEU A 8 -8.47 -45.01 28.75
CA LEU A 8 -7.47 -43.94 28.54
C LEU A 8 -8.22 -42.66 28.17
N ALA A 9 -8.24 -41.68 29.06
CA ALA A 9 -8.64 -40.34 28.76
C ALA A 9 -7.45 -39.61 28.09
N ALA A 10 -7.53 -39.40 26.79
CA ALA A 10 -6.58 -38.55 26.06
C ALA A 10 -6.89 -37.08 26.35
N LEU A 11 -6.03 -36.43 27.13
CA LEU A 11 -6.08 -34.99 27.40
C LEU A 11 -5.55 -34.25 26.18
N ALA A 12 -6.43 -33.77 25.32
CA ALA A 12 -6.06 -32.87 24.21
C ALA A 12 -5.73 -31.48 24.78
N MET A 13 -4.45 -31.20 25.00
CA MET A 13 -3.99 -29.85 25.26
C MET A 13 -4.16 -29.00 23.96
N ALA A 14 -5.20 -28.19 23.92
CA ALA A 14 -5.32 -27.15 22.94
C ALA A 14 -4.23 -26.08 23.21
N PHE A 15 -3.18 -26.08 22.40
CA PHE A 15 -2.26 -24.97 22.34
C PHE A 15 -3.01 -23.78 21.74
N VAL A 16 -3.63 -22.97 22.60
CA VAL A 16 -4.05 -21.61 22.23
C VAL A 16 -2.75 -20.81 22.10
N GLY A 17 -2.22 -20.75 20.90
CA GLY A 17 -1.13 -19.85 20.58
C GLY A 17 -1.62 -18.43 20.90
N CYS A 18 -1.05 -17.81 21.93
CA CYS A 18 -1.29 -16.42 22.26
C CYS A 18 -0.72 -15.60 21.10
N VAL A 19 -1.54 -15.24 20.10
CA VAL A 19 -1.20 -14.22 19.11
C VAL A 19 -1.04 -12.95 19.93
N ALA A 20 0.19 -12.50 20.13
CA ALA A 20 0.48 -11.28 20.85
C ALA A 20 -0.34 -10.16 20.21
N SER A 21 -1.28 -9.59 20.96
CA SER A 21 -2.13 -8.53 20.48
C SER A 21 -1.26 -7.34 20.12
N ARG A 22 -1.53 -6.74 18.95
CA ARG A 22 -0.87 -5.50 18.47
C ARG A 22 -0.96 -4.43 19.58
N PRO A 23 0.14 -3.70 19.90
CA PRO A 23 0.11 -2.61 20.87
C PRO A 23 -1.04 -1.63 20.56
N ALA A 24 -1.66 -1.09 21.61
CA ALA A 24 -2.87 -0.26 21.46
C ALA A 24 -2.65 1.02 20.65
N ASP A 25 -1.44 1.56 20.68
CA ASP A 25 -0.98 2.75 19.93
C ASP A 25 -0.40 2.42 18.54
N ALA A 26 -0.21 1.14 18.22
CA ALA A 26 0.29 0.74 16.93
C ALA A 26 -0.78 0.89 15.84
N ILE A 27 -0.36 1.36 14.67
CA ILE A 27 -1.17 1.59 13.47
C ILE A 27 -0.68 0.62 12.39
N ARG A 28 -1.60 -0.14 11.78
CA ARG A 28 -1.28 -0.98 10.64
C ARG A 28 -1.59 -0.24 9.35
N VAL A 29 -0.56 0.04 8.57
CA VAL A 29 -0.64 0.76 7.31
C VAL A 29 -0.29 -0.15 6.14
N GLY A 30 -0.77 0.19 4.92
CA GLY A 30 -0.52 -0.63 3.75
C GLY A 30 -0.42 0.17 2.45
N SER A 31 0.14 -0.48 1.43
CA SER A 31 0.14 -0.04 0.02
C SER A 31 -0.22 -1.21 -0.88
N TYR A 32 -1.12 -1.00 -1.84
CA TYR A 32 -1.56 -2.04 -2.74
C TYR A 32 -1.92 -1.51 -4.13
N ASN A 33 -1.09 -1.75 -5.13
CA ASN A 33 -1.49 -1.58 -6.53
C ASN A 33 -2.45 -2.71 -6.90
N ILE A 34 -3.69 -2.35 -7.26
CA ILE A 34 -4.77 -3.32 -7.49
C ILE A 34 -4.96 -3.70 -8.95
N ARG A 35 -4.12 -3.23 -9.83
CA ARG A 35 -4.23 -3.40 -11.29
C ARG A 35 -5.53 -2.82 -11.85
N LEU A 36 -5.44 -1.92 -12.82
CA LEU A 36 -6.58 -1.23 -13.45
C LEU A 36 -7.62 -2.20 -14.05
N SER A 37 -8.90 -1.83 -13.99
CA SER A 37 -10.01 -2.68 -14.44
C SER A 37 -10.04 -2.97 -15.96
N PRO A 38 -9.68 -2.05 -16.87
CA PRO A 38 -9.64 -2.35 -18.30
C PRO A 38 -8.48 -3.25 -18.72
N GLY A 39 -7.54 -3.52 -17.81
CA GLY A 39 -6.48 -4.50 -18.06
C GLY A 39 -6.99 -5.92 -17.96
N ASP A 40 -6.39 -6.81 -18.76
CA ASP A 40 -6.56 -8.27 -18.67
C ASP A 40 -8.00 -8.78 -18.94
N VAL A 41 -8.86 -7.98 -19.57
CA VAL A 41 -10.24 -8.35 -19.97
C VAL A 41 -10.23 -9.64 -20.79
N GLY A 42 -11.16 -10.56 -20.46
CA GLY A 42 -11.26 -11.86 -21.12
C GLY A 42 -10.23 -12.90 -20.64
N THR A 43 -9.47 -12.59 -19.60
CA THR A 43 -8.54 -13.54 -18.96
C THR A 43 -8.97 -13.84 -17.52
N PRO A 44 -8.41 -14.88 -16.88
CA PRO A 44 -8.66 -15.16 -15.45
C PRO A 44 -8.17 -14.03 -14.51
N ASN A 45 -7.39 -13.08 -15.01
CA ASN A 45 -6.89 -11.91 -14.27
C ASN A 45 -7.76 -10.66 -14.43
N ALA A 46 -8.85 -10.72 -15.20
CA ALA A 46 -9.80 -9.62 -15.33
C ALA A 46 -10.34 -9.17 -13.98
N TRP A 47 -10.67 -7.88 -13.85
CA TRP A 47 -11.15 -7.29 -12.60
C TRP A 47 -12.34 -8.05 -12.00
N ASP A 48 -13.33 -8.39 -12.81
CA ASP A 48 -14.54 -9.09 -12.35
C ASP A 48 -14.25 -10.47 -11.75
N GLU A 49 -13.18 -11.12 -12.22
CA GLU A 49 -12.76 -12.44 -11.75
C GLU A 49 -12.03 -12.41 -10.41
N ARG A 50 -11.38 -11.28 -10.06
CA ARG A 50 -10.47 -11.17 -8.89
C ARG A 50 -10.91 -10.19 -7.80
N LYS A 51 -11.90 -9.33 -8.08
CA LYS A 51 -12.29 -8.24 -7.18
C LYS A 51 -12.74 -8.70 -5.78
N ALA A 52 -13.46 -9.83 -5.69
CA ALA A 52 -13.90 -10.37 -4.40
C ALA A 52 -12.71 -10.91 -3.56
N ASP A 53 -11.78 -11.61 -4.20
CA ASP A 53 -10.58 -12.13 -3.53
C ASP A 53 -9.66 -11.01 -3.09
N LEU A 54 -9.55 -9.94 -3.89
CA LEU A 54 -8.81 -8.74 -3.52
C LEU A 54 -9.38 -8.09 -2.25
N VAL A 55 -10.69 -7.90 -2.18
CA VAL A 55 -11.35 -7.35 -0.97
C VAL A 55 -11.17 -8.26 0.23
N ASN A 56 -11.26 -9.59 0.05
CA ASN A 56 -11.02 -10.55 1.13
C ASN A 56 -9.58 -10.47 1.65
N LEU A 57 -8.60 -10.29 0.77
CA LEU A 57 -7.21 -10.08 1.16
C LEU A 57 -7.05 -8.76 1.95
N VAL A 58 -7.69 -7.66 1.50
CA VAL A 58 -7.68 -6.38 2.24
C VAL A 58 -8.24 -6.56 3.66
N ARG A 59 -9.35 -7.28 3.81
CA ARG A 59 -9.93 -7.57 5.14
C ARG A 59 -9.00 -8.42 6.01
N LYS A 60 -8.33 -9.44 5.42
CA LYS A 60 -7.35 -10.30 6.10
C LYS A 60 -6.16 -9.51 6.64
N MET A 61 -5.71 -8.49 5.91
CA MET A 61 -4.58 -7.64 6.33
C MET A 61 -4.88 -6.78 7.56
N ASP A 62 -6.13 -6.61 7.99
CA ASP A 62 -6.57 -5.85 9.18
C ASP A 62 -5.95 -4.45 9.25
N LEU A 63 -6.09 -3.67 8.18
CA LEU A 63 -5.48 -2.37 8.02
C LEU A 63 -6.25 -1.27 8.76
N ASP A 64 -5.53 -0.28 9.27
CA ASP A 64 -6.08 0.94 9.85
C ASP A 64 -6.15 2.08 8.83
N ALA A 65 -5.09 2.23 8.01
CA ALA A 65 -5.03 3.16 6.88
C ALA A 65 -4.14 2.60 5.76
N PHE A 66 -4.51 2.79 4.51
CA PHE A 66 -3.75 2.26 3.38
C PHE A 66 -3.99 3.03 2.09
N GLY A 67 -3.00 3.00 1.20
CA GLY A 67 -3.11 3.50 -0.16
C GLY A 67 -3.39 2.38 -1.15
N MET A 68 -4.17 2.68 -2.18
CA MET A 68 -4.29 1.83 -3.37
C MET A 68 -3.84 2.60 -4.60
N GLN A 69 -3.42 1.89 -5.66
CA GLN A 69 -3.00 2.47 -6.92
C GLN A 69 -3.74 1.78 -8.08
N GLU A 70 -3.78 2.44 -9.24
CA GLU A 70 -4.51 2.03 -10.44
C GLU A 70 -6.04 1.92 -10.27
N VAL A 71 -6.61 2.63 -9.31
CA VAL A 71 -8.04 2.54 -9.01
C VAL A 71 -8.86 3.30 -10.07
N CYS A 72 -9.51 2.57 -10.98
CA CYS A 72 -10.46 3.12 -11.97
C CYS A 72 -11.82 3.46 -11.32
N PRO A 73 -12.69 4.27 -11.98
CA PRO A 73 -13.98 4.68 -11.41
C PRO A 73 -14.90 3.55 -10.97
N ASP A 74 -15.01 2.48 -11.75
CA ASP A 74 -15.77 1.26 -11.42
C ASP A 74 -15.19 0.52 -10.21
N GLN A 75 -13.86 0.44 -10.14
CA GLN A 75 -13.16 -0.13 -8.98
C GLN A 75 -13.38 0.72 -7.72
N ALA A 76 -13.32 2.06 -7.83
CA ALA A 76 -13.56 2.97 -6.71
C ALA A 76 -14.97 2.82 -6.16
N GLN A 77 -15.98 2.67 -7.04
CA GLN A 77 -17.36 2.41 -6.62
C GLN A 77 -17.45 1.08 -5.86
N TYR A 78 -16.97 -0.01 -6.46
CA TYR A 78 -17.00 -1.34 -5.84
C TYR A 78 -16.30 -1.38 -4.49
N LEU A 79 -15.11 -0.78 -4.38
CA LEU A 79 -14.35 -0.76 -3.13
C LEU A 79 -15.06 0.03 -2.01
N ARG A 80 -15.70 1.16 -2.33
CA ARG A 80 -16.50 1.93 -1.34
C ARG A 80 -17.69 1.13 -0.82
N GLU A 81 -18.35 0.36 -1.69
CA GLU A 81 -19.48 -0.51 -1.34
C GLU A 81 -19.02 -1.70 -0.47
N GLN A 82 -17.87 -2.29 -0.80
CA GLN A 82 -17.37 -3.49 -0.11
C GLN A 82 -16.58 -3.19 1.17
N LEU A 83 -16.08 -1.97 1.36
CA LEU A 83 -15.28 -1.56 2.52
C LEU A 83 -15.93 -0.37 3.25
N PRO A 84 -17.20 -0.50 3.71
CA PRO A 84 -17.96 0.62 4.27
C PRO A 84 -17.40 1.15 5.60
N GLU A 85 -16.58 0.37 6.31
CA GLU A 85 -15.90 0.79 7.53
C GLU A 85 -14.76 1.79 7.30
N PHE A 86 -14.29 1.91 6.05
CA PHE A 86 -13.27 2.88 5.65
C PHE A 86 -13.88 4.11 5.00
N ALA A 87 -13.25 5.26 5.22
CA ALA A 87 -13.44 6.41 4.35
C ALA A 87 -12.46 6.33 3.18
N PHE A 88 -12.88 6.85 2.04
CA PHE A 88 -12.11 6.91 0.79
C PHE A 88 -11.80 8.37 0.47
N VAL A 89 -10.55 8.70 0.24
CA VAL A 89 -10.09 10.03 -0.18
C VAL A 89 -9.17 9.90 -1.39
N GLY A 90 -9.49 10.60 -2.44
CA GLY A 90 -8.70 10.66 -3.66
C GLY A 90 -9.56 10.97 -4.88
N ASP A 91 -9.08 11.90 -5.71
CA ASP A 91 -9.64 12.19 -7.03
C ASP A 91 -8.94 11.34 -8.09
N HIS A 92 -9.59 11.16 -9.22
CA HIS A 92 -8.98 10.56 -10.41
C HIS A 92 -8.06 11.56 -11.10
N ARG A 93 -7.10 11.06 -11.87
CA ARG A 93 -5.96 11.83 -12.36
C ARG A 93 -6.25 12.80 -13.52
N GLU A 94 -7.36 12.59 -14.25
CA GLU A 94 -7.69 13.46 -15.40
C GLU A 94 -8.22 14.82 -14.94
N ALA A 95 -8.33 15.77 -15.88
CA ALA A 95 -8.71 17.14 -15.58
C ALA A 95 -10.12 17.27 -14.97
N ASP A 96 -11.02 16.36 -15.31
CA ASP A 96 -12.37 16.28 -14.77
C ASP A 96 -12.44 15.72 -13.33
N ARG A 97 -11.33 15.16 -12.83
CA ARG A 97 -11.16 14.57 -11.49
C ARG A 97 -12.00 13.31 -11.23
N VAL A 98 -12.68 12.77 -12.24
CA VAL A 98 -13.56 11.60 -12.11
C VAL A 98 -13.21 10.48 -13.09
N SER A 99 -12.35 10.72 -14.07
CA SER A 99 -11.87 9.73 -15.05
C SER A 99 -10.39 9.40 -14.90
N GLY A 100 -9.96 8.30 -15.52
CA GLY A 100 -8.63 7.74 -15.37
C GLY A 100 -8.45 7.00 -14.05
N GLU A 101 -7.20 6.76 -13.65
CA GLU A 101 -6.86 6.09 -12.41
C GLU A 101 -6.81 7.09 -11.26
N ALA A 102 -7.18 6.64 -10.06
CA ALA A 102 -6.92 7.32 -8.80
C ALA A 102 -5.84 6.60 -7.99
N SER A 103 -5.24 7.34 -7.05
CA SER A 103 -4.36 6.79 -6.01
C SER A 103 -4.96 7.11 -4.63
N PRO A 104 -6.11 6.50 -4.26
CA PRO A 104 -6.84 6.87 -3.06
C PRO A 104 -6.14 6.40 -1.79
N VAL A 105 -6.50 7.06 -0.69
CA VAL A 105 -6.23 6.60 0.67
C VAL A 105 -7.54 6.14 1.31
N PHE A 106 -7.49 4.97 1.93
CA PHE A 106 -8.53 4.45 2.80
C PHE A 106 -8.09 4.60 4.26
N TYR A 107 -8.98 5.02 5.15
CA TYR A 107 -8.73 5.02 6.58
C TYR A 107 -9.96 4.57 7.38
N ARG A 108 -9.73 3.83 8.46
CA ARG A 108 -10.79 3.30 9.34
C ARG A 108 -11.49 4.45 10.08
N LYS A 109 -12.79 4.68 9.77
CA LYS A 109 -13.60 5.79 10.31
C LYS A 109 -13.69 5.76 11.83
N SER A 110 -13.76 4.57 12.44
CA SER A 110 -13.85 4.42 13.89
C SER A 110 -12.56 4.80 14.60
N ARG A 111 -11.39 4.73 13.92
CA ARG A 111 -10.08 5.00 14.51
C ARG A 111 -9.61 6.42 14.27
N PHE A 112 -9.84 6.95 13.09
CA PHE A 112 -9.25 8.25 12.68
C PHE A 112 -10.29 9.32 12.40
N GLU A 113 -9.85 10.55 12.56
CA GLU A 113 -10.50 11.76 12.09
C GLU A 113 -9.59 12.44 11.06
N ALA A 114 -10.13 12.74 9.88
CA ALA A 114 -9.41 13.50 8.86
C ALA A 114 -9.61 14.99 9.12
N GLU A 115 -8.54 15.67 9.55
CA GLU A 115 -8.54 17.13 9.80
C GLU A 115 -8.29 17.92 8.50
N LYS A 116 -7.57 17.31 7.55
CA LYS A 116 -7.29 17.86 6.23
C LYS A 116 -7.14 16.72 5.23
N CYS A 117 -7.63 16.90 4.02
CA CYS A 117 -7.47 15.93 2.94
C CYS A 117 -7.56 16.61 1.57
N GLY A 118 -7.12 15.92 0.55
CA GLY A 118 -7.23 16.36 -0.84
C GLY A 118 -6.37 15.54 -1.80
N THR A 119 -6.38 15.99 -3.04
CA THR A 119 -5.57 15.45 -4.13
C THR A 119 -4.83 16.59 -4.81
N PHE A 120 -3.59 16.35 -5.23
CA PHE A 120 -2.82 17.27 -6.08
C PHE A 120 -2.06 16.49 -7.14
N TRP A 121 -1.70 17.19 -8.22
CA TRP A 121 -1.01 16.60 -9.37
C TRP A 121 0.49 16.69 -9.23
N LEU A 122 1.19 15.66 -9.72
CA LEU A 122 2.66 15.61 -9.73
C LEU A 122 3.15 16.34 -10.98
N SER A 123 3.15 17.66 -10.90
CA SER A 123 3.57 18.57 -11.97
C SER A 123 4.16 19.85 -11.38
N GLU A 124 4.70 20.70 -12.24
CA GLU A 124 5.19 22.04 -11.91
C GLU A 124 4.07 22.96 -11.38
N THR A 125 2.81 22.61 -11.68
CA THR A 125 1.61 23.32 -11.22
C THR A 125 0.67 22.32 -10.49
N PRO A 126 1.00 21.91 -9.27
CA PRO A 126 0.37 20.77 -8.62
C PRO A 126 -1.11 20.98 -8.27
N ASP A 127 -1.58 22.21 -8.26
CA ASP A 127 -2.99 22.53 -7.98
C ASP A 127 -3.85 22.66 -9.27
N THR A 128 -3.25 22.37 -10.44
CA THR A 128 -3.95 22.35 -11.74
C THR A 128 -4.22 20.91 -12.17
N PRO A 129 -5.50 20.47 -12.21
CA PRO A 129 -5.89 19.11 -12.58
C PRO A 129 -5.47 18.68 -13.98
N GLY A 130 -5.13 17.41 -14.14
CA GLY A 130 -4.88 16.77 -15.45
C GLY A 130 -3.53 17.07 -16.08
N LEU A 131 -2.67 17.85 -15.45
CA LEU A 131 -1.36 18.17 -16.03
C LEU A 131 -0.31 17.11 -15.74
N LYS A 132 0.52 16.85 -16.76
CA LYS A 132 1.71 16.01 -16.64
C LYS A 132 2.90 16.87 -16.22
N GLY A 133 3.71 16.38 -15.27
CA GLY A 133 4.94 17.06 -14.87
C GLY A 133 6.19 16.35 -15.37
N TRP A 134 7.24 17.12 -15.62
CA TRP A 134 8.61 16.64 -15.83
C TRP A 134 8.76 15.51 -16.86
N GLY A 135 7.99 15.57 -17.95
CA GLY A 135 8.01 14.57 -19.01
C GLY A 135 7.31 13.25 -18.67
N ALA A 136 6.39 13.25 -17.73
CA ALA A 136 5.57 12.09 -17.40
C ALA A 136 4.75 11.59 -18.58
N ALA A 137 4.54 10.28 -18.67
CA ALA A 137 3.73 9.65 -19.74
C ALA A 137 2.24 9.98 -19.59
N CYS A 138 1.76 10.13 -18.37
CA CYS A 138 0.36 10.46 -18.04
C CYS A 138 0.30 11.39 -16.81
N PRO A 139 -0.85 12.06 -16.53
CA PRO A 139 -1.02 12.75 -15.26
C PRO A 139 -0.86 11.78 -14.09
N ARG A 140 -0.19 12.23 -13.03
CA ARG A 140 -0.03 11.48 -11.79
C ARG A 140 -0.50 12.32 -10.62
N VAL A 141 -1.11 11.66 -9.64
CA VAL A 141 -1.71 12.32 -8.48
C VAL A 141 -1.17 11.76 -7.17
N CYS A 142 -1.22 12.59 -6.15
CA CYS A 142 -1.06 12.19 -4.77
C CYS A 142 -2.34 12.52 -4.00
N SER A 143 -2.93 11.54 -3.37
CA SER A 143 -3.97 11.73 -2.37
C SER A 143 -3.34 11.83 -1.00
N TYR A 144 -3.80 12.78 -0.17
CA TYR A 144 -3.22 13.02 1.13
C TYR A 144 -4.26 13.32 2.20
N LEU A 145 -3.88 13.01 3.45
CA LEU A 145 -4.65 13.33 4.64
C LEU A 145 -3.73 13.78 5.78
N VAL A 146 -4.28 14.64 6.66
CA VAL A 146 -3.79 14.81 8.02
C VAL A 146 -4.78 14.07 8.91
N LEU A 147 -4.34 12.96 9.49
CA LEU A 147 -5.17 12.10 10.33
C LEU A 147 -4.84 12.32 11.80
N LYS A 148 -5.89 12.39 12.63
CA LYS A 148 -5.79 12.34 14.08
C LYS A 148 -6.27 10.97 14.56
N ASP A 149 -5.43 10.23 15.26
CA ASP A 149 -5.78 8.97 15.90
C ASP A 149 -6.65 9.25 17.15
N ARG A 150 -7.90 8.80 17.13
CA ARG A 150 -8.86 8.98 18.25
C ARG A 150 -8.42 8.26 19.52
N LYS A 151 -7.59 7.21 19.39
CA LYS A 151 -7.06 6.44 20.52
C LYS A 151 -5.96 7.19 21.28
N THR A 152 -5.03 7.77 20.55
CA THR A 152 -3.80 8.35 21.12
C THR A 152 -3.78 9.87 21.11
N GLY A 153 -4.65 10.50 20.31
CA GLY A 153 -4.63 11.94 20.04
C GLY A 153 -3.51 12.38 19.10
N LYS A 154 -2.59 11.48 18.73
CA LYS A 154 -1.47 11.78 17.83
C LYS A 154 -1.96 12.09 16.42
N ARG A 155 -1.23 12.97 15.73
CA ARG A 155 -1.48 13.34 14.33
C ARG A 155 -0.37 12.83 13.44
N PHE A 156 -0.72 12.48 12.20
CA PHE A 156 0.25 12.15 11.17
C PHE A 156 -0.30 12.49 9.78
N CYS A 157 0.59 12.73 8.83
CA CYS A 157 0.24 12.86 7.43
C CYS A 157 0.29 11.48 6.77
N PHE A 158 -0.74 11.17 6.00
CA PHE A 158 -0.73 10.00 5.12
C PHE A 158 -0.79 10.46 3.67
N ALA A 159 0.14 10.01 2.84
CA ALA A 159 0.19 10.29 1.42
C ALA A 159 0.24 8.99 0.62
N ASN A 160 -0.44 8.94 -0.52
CA ASN A 160 -0.41 7.81 -1.43
C ASN A 160 -0.33 8.26 -2.89
N THR A 161 0.48 7.59 -3.69
CA THR A 161 0.68 7.91 -5.10
C THR A 161 0.97 6.69 -5.94
N HIS A 162 0.83 6.84 -7.26
CA HIS A 162 1.42 5.99 -8.28
C HIS A 162 2.26 6.87 -9.19
N THR A 163 3.58 6.77 -9.09
CA THR A 163 4.49 7.64 -9.84
C THR A 163 4.63 7.21 -11.30
N ASP A 164 5.26 8.02 -12.13
CA ASP A 164 5.37 7.77 -13.56
C ASP A 164 6.24 6.55 -13.88
N HIS A 165 5.79 5.71 -14.81
CA HIS A 165 6.49 4.48 -15.21
C HIS A 165 7.58 4.70 -16.28
N ILE A 166 7.63 5.89 -16.90
CA ILE A 166 8.59 6.22 -17.96
C ILE A 166 9.67 7.20 -17.47
N SER A 167 9.27 8.40 -17.00
CA SER A 167 10.19 9.47 -16.65
C SER A 167 10.76 9.30 -15.24
N GLU A 168 12.07 9.04 -15.13
CA GLU A 168 12.77 9.01 -13.84
C GLU A 168 12.74 10.39 -13.16
N LEU A 169 12.90 11.46 -13.95
CA LEU A 169 12.82 12.84 -13.44
C LEU A 169 11.44 13.14 -12.83
N ALA A 170 10.36 12.68 -13.49
CA ALA A 170 9.00 12.86 -12.97
C ALA A 170 8.80 12.08 -11.66
N ARG A 171 9.37 10.87 -11.53
CA ARG A 171 9.37 10.11 -10.28
C ARG A 171 10.08 10.87 -9.15
N GLU A 172 11.31 11.30 -9.39
CA GLU A 172 12.10 11.99 -8.37
C GLU A 172 11.43 13.30 -7.94
N LYS A 173 11.10 14.18 -8.89
CA LYS A 173 10.48 15.47 -8.61
C LYS A 173 9.11 15.33 -7.96
N GLY A 174 8.28 14.38 -8.43
CA GLY A 174 6.97 14.11 -7.88
C GLY A 174 7.04 13.64 -6.42
N MET A 175 7.94 12.70 -6.09
CA MET A 175 8.09 12.22 -4.72
C MET A 175 8.63 13.29 -3.77
N LEU A 176 9.58 14.11 -4.20
CA LEU A 176 10.08 15.23 -3.40
C LEU A 176 9.02 16.31 -3.18
N LEU A 177 8.20 16.62 -4.21
CA LEU A 177 7.06 17.51 -4.08
C LEU A 177 6.04 16.99 -3.04
N ILE A 178 5.76 15.68 -3.04
CA ILE A 178 4.87 15.06 -2.04
C ILE A 178 5.41 15.33 -0.64
N ILE A 179 6.68 15.03 -0.38
CA ILE A 179 7.29 15.21 0.94
C ILE A 179 7.25 16.68 1.38
N GLU A 180 7.54 17.61 0.48
CA GLU A 180 7.47 19.05 0.74
C GLU A 180 6.04 19.47 1.14
N ARG A 181 5.04 19.06 0.35
CA ARG A 181 3.63 19.40 0.62
C ARG A 181 3.15 18.78 1.94
N MET A 182 3.56 17.52 2.25
CA MET A 182 3.19 16.89 3.51
C MET A 182 3.76 17.63 4.72
N LYS A 183 5.01 18.07 4.66
CA LYS A 183 5.62 18.92 5.69
C LYS A 183 4.84 20.22 5.89
N LYS A 184 4.41 20.86 4.80
CA LYS A 184 3.61 22.10 4.83
C LYS A 184 2.21 21.86 5.39
N PHE A 185 1.53 20.76 5.00
CA PHE A 185 0.15 20.49 5.41
C PHE A 185 0.04 19.98 6.83
N GLY A 186 1.00 19.20 7.28
CA GLY A 186 0.98 18.51 8.56
C GLY A 186 1.63 19.26 9.71
N ALA A 187 2.17 20.48 9.48
CA ALA A 187 2.79 21.30 10.55
C ALA A 187 3.73 20.48 11.46
N SER A 188 4.68 19.77 10.89
CA SER A 188 5.66 18.90 11.56
C SER A 188 5.13 17.55 12.07
N SER A 189 3.89 17.17 11.74
CA SER A 189 3.41 15.82 12.03
C SER A 189 4.21 14.75 11.27
N PRO A 190 4.41 13.55 11.86
CA PRO A 190 5.06 12.45 11.17
C PRO A 190 4.38 12.13 9.84
N ILE A 191 5.14 11.68 8.86
CA ILE A 191 4.66 11.32 7.52
C ILE A 191 4.68 9.80 7.37
N VAL A 192 3.60 9.25 6.84
CA VAL A 192 3.51 7.92 6.23
C VAL A 192 3.28 8.14 4.74
N PHE A 193 4.18 7.64 3.91
CA PHE A 193 4.12 7.82 2.46
C PHE A 193 4.15 6.46 1.77
N THR A 194 3.05 6.11 1.11
CA THR A 194 2.82 4.83 0.43
C THR A 194 2.69 5.02 -1.07
N GLY A 195 2.95 3.97 -1.84
CA GLY A 195 2.69 3.99 -3.26
C GLY A 195 3.43 2.91 -4.05
N ASP A 196 2.99 2.76 -5.29
CA ASP A 196 3.79 2.19 -6.36
C ASP A 196 4.67 3.31 -6.92
N HIS A 197 5.95 3.24 -6.61
CA HIS A 197 6.89 4.30 -6.99
C HIS A 197 7.58 4.03 -8.34
N ASN A 198 7.24 2.93 -9.02
CA ASN A 198 7.82 2.57 -10.33
C ASN A 198 9.36 2.66 -10.38
N CYS A 199 10.02 2.58 -9.24
CA CYS A 199 11.48 2.58 -9.11
C CYS A 199 11.93 1.53 -8.10
N CYS A 200 13.07 0.90 -8.39
CA CYS A 200 13.69 -0.06 -7.49
C CYS A 200 14.47 0.67 -6.39
N TYR A 201 14.90 -0.10 -5.40
CA TYR A 201 15.58 0.43 -4.21
C TYR A 201 16.81 1.30 -4.52
N GLU A 202 17.64 0.90 -5.50
CA GLU A 202 18.87 1.61 -5.89
C GLU A 202 18.62 2.76 -6.88
N ASP A 203 17.42 2.95 -7.39
CA ASP A 203 17.14 3.98 -8.38
C ASP A 203 17.16 5.37 -7.71
N ALA A 204 17.60 6.39 -8.44
CA ALA A 204 17.81 7.74 -7.93
C ALA A 204 16.57 8.32 -7.18
N PRO A 205 15.32 8.13 -7.67
CA PRO A 205 14.15 8.61 -6.96
C PRO A 205 13.99 7.98 -5.56
N ALA A 206 14.18 6.65 -5.43
CA ALA A 206 14.09 5.97 -4.14
C ALA A 206 15.22 6.40 -3.18
N VAL A 207 16.45 6.57 -3.72
CA VAL A 207 17.58 7.10 -2.95
C VAL A 207 17.29 8.53 -2.44
N ALA A 208 16.68 9.39 -3.26
CA ALA A 208 16.33 10.76 -2.87
C ALA A 208 15.32 10.79 -1.73
N VAL A 209 14.28 9.94 -1.75
CA VAL A 209 13.29 9.83 -0.67
C VAL A 209 13.94 9.37 0.62
N ARG A 210 14.82 8.34 0.57
CA ARG A 210 15.49 7.80 1.77
C ARG A 210 16.45 8.77 2.46
N LYS A 211 16.83 9.87 1.83
CA LYS A 211 17.55 10.98 2.51
C LYS A 211 16.65 11.76 3.48
N VAL A 212 15.33 11.65 3.36
CA VAL A 212 14.35 12.45 4.11
C VAL A 212 13.44 11.58 4.97
N LEU A 213 13.01 10.42 4.46
CA LEU A 213 12.17 9.45 5.12
C LEU A 213 12.91 8.11 5.24
N LYS A 214 12.42 7.22 6.09
CA LYS A 214 12.95 5.86 6.27
C LYS A 214 12.07 4.87 5.51
N ASP A 215 12.67 3.92 4.80
CA ASP A 215 11.94 2.76 4.29
C ASP A 215 11.58 1.83 5.45
N SER A 216 10.29 1.54 5.60
CA SER A 216 9.80 0.66 6.67
C SER A 216 10.42 -0.74 6.62
N ARG A 217 10.79 -1.21 5.42
CA ARG A 217 11.45 -2.50 5.22
C ARG A 217 12.86 -2.53 5.81
N ASP A 218 13.57 -1.39 5.77
CA ASP A 218 14.95 -1.31 6.27
C ASP A 218 15.02 -1.23 7.79
N ILE A 219 14.01 -0.60 8.42
CA ILE A 219 14.01 -0.28 9.87
C ILE A 219 13.08 -1.15 10.70
N THR A 220 12.45 -2.16 10.09
CA THR A 220 11.52 -3.06 10.79
C THR A 220 12.22 -3.89 11.88
N GLU A 221 11.58 -3.97 13.07
CA GLU A 221 12.05 -4.80 14.17
C GLU A 221 11.91 -6.31 13.85
N LYS A 222 10.87 -6.67 13.09
CA LYS A 222 10.62 -8.04 12.65
C LYS A 222 10.58 -8.11 11.14
N ARG A 223 11.58 -8.77 10.57
CA ARG A 223 11.65 -8.99 9.12
C ARG A 223 10.78 -10.17 8.72
N ASP A 224 9.92 -9.93 7.74
CA ASP A 224 9.20 -11.00 7.04
C ASP A 224 10.13 -11.67 6.02
N PRO A 225 10.19 -13.01 5.96
CA PRO A 225 10.90 -13.74 4.92
C PRO A 225 10.19 -13.75 3.57
N GLY A 226 9.07 -13.04 3.42
CA GLY A 226 8.25 -12.99 2.21
C GLY A 226 8.98 -12.56 0.94
N PRO A 227 8.30 -12.54 -0.22
CA PRO A 227 8.92 -12.27 -1.50
C PRO A 227 9.57 -10.89 -1.54
N ARG A 228 10.72 -10.81 -2.23
CA ARG A 228 11.44 -9.53 -2.41
C ARG A 228 10.77 -8.63 -3.44
N ASN A 229 10.24 -9.21 -4.52
CA ASN A 229 9.50 -8.47 -5.53
C ASN A 229 8.11 -8.12 -5.02
N THR A 230 7.70 -6.88 -5.21
CA THR A 230 6.32 -6.46 -4.98
C THR A 230 5.52 -6.47 -6.28
N PHE A 231 6.11 -6.08 -7.42
CA PHE A 231 5.52 -6.35 -8.73
C PHE A 231 5.90 -7.77 -9.17
N GLN A 232 4.92 -8.64 -9.32
CA GLN A 232 5.10 -10.05 -9.68
C GLN A 232 4.46 -10.44 -11.03
N GLY A 233 3.71 -9.54 -11.67
CA GLY A 233 3.15 -9.71 -13.02
C GLY A 233 2.27 -10.95 -13.17
N PHE A 234 1.34 -11.16 -12.23
CA PHE A 234 0.48 -12.36 -12.12
C PHE A 234 1.30 -13.68 -12.06
N GLY A 235 2.36 -13.71 -11.25
CA GLY A 235 3.20 -14.88 -11.01
C GLY A 235 4.44 -14.98 -11.91
N ARG A 236 4.59 -14.10 -12.91
CA ARG A 236 5.71 -14.15 -13.85
C ARG A 236 7.07 -13.82 -13.21
N TYR A 237 7.09 -12.92 -12.22
CA TYR A 237 8.30 -12.34 -11.65
C TYR A 237 8.40 -12.54 -10.12
N LYS A 238 7.72 -13.51 -9.55
CA LYS A 238 7.65 -13.69 -8.09
C LYS A 238 8.97 -14.16 -7.47
N ASP A 239 9.79 -14.90 -8.21
CA ASP A 239 10.93 -15.62 -7.69
C ASP A 239 12.26 -14.95 -8.08
N GLY A 240 12.61 -13.83 -7.42
CA GLY A 240 13.93 -13.23 -7.52
C GLY A 240 14.08 -12.13 -8.57
N PRO A 241 15.32 -11.66 -8.78
CA PRO A 241 15.59 -10.50 -9.61
C PRO A 241 15.27 -10.73 -11.09
N VAL A 242 14.74 -9.68 -11.74
CA VAL A 242 14.31 -9.71 -13.14
C VAL A 242 15.31 -8.96 -14.01
N THR A 243 15.73 -9.59 -15.10
CA THR A 243 16.56 -8.91 -16.09
C THR A 243 15.69 -8.07 -17.01
N ARG A 244 15.86 -6.75 -16.95
CA ARG A 244 15.16 -5.77 -17.80
C ARG A 244 15.79 -5.70 -19.19
N LYS A 245 15.04 -5.17 -20.15
CA LYS A 245 15.57 -4.79 -21.47
C LYS A 245 16.81 -3.87 -21.27
N GLY A 246 17.95 -4.27 -21.77
CA GLY A 246 19.23 -3.60 -21.54
C GLY A 246 20.19 -4.36 -20.58
N GLY A 247 19.82 -5.56 -20.10
CA GLY A 247 20.70 -6.47 -19.35
C GLY A 247 20.84 -6.16 -17.86
N VAL A 248 20.15 -5.14 -17.33
CA VAL A 248 20.18 -4.82 -15.90
C VAL A 248 19.22 -5.73 -15.14
N THR A 249 19.75 -6.48 -14.17
CA THR A 249 18.98 -7.37 -13.30
C THR A 249 18.70 -6.65 -11.97
N LYS A 250 17.42 -6.51 -11.63
CA LYS A 250 16.97 -5.85 -10.39
C LYS A 250 15.78 -6.60 -9.77
N ASP A 251 15.65 -6.51 -8.45
CA ASP A 251 14.41 -6.87 -7.76
C ASP A 251 13.33 -5.87 -8.14
N TYR A 252 12.12 -6.35 -8.47
CA TYR A 252 10.95 -5.50 -8.72
C TYR A 252 10.23 -5.12 -7.41
N CYS A 253 10.99 -4.62 -6.45
CA CYS A 253 10.49 -4.03 -5.24
C CYS A 253 10.19 -2.55 -5.53
N ILE A 254 8.97 -2.24 -5.95
CA ILE A 254 8.56 -0.91 -6.40
C ILE A 254 7.41 -0.32 -5.57
N ASP A 255 6.83 -1.11 -4.67
CA ASP A 255 5.81 -0.67 -3.71
C ASP A 255 6.46 -0.43 -2.34
N TYR A 256 6.22 0.75 -1.78
CA TYR A 256 6.90 1.21 -0.57
C TYR A 256 5.94 1.74 0.48
N ILE A 257 6.41 1.69 1.73
CA ILE A 257 5.89 2.42 2.88
C ILE A 257 7.07 3.16 3.50
N TYR A 258 7.14 4.47 3.25
CA TYR A 258 8.12 5.33 3.90
C TYR A 258 7.52 6.01 5.12
N VAL A 259 8.33 6.20 6.16
CA VAL A 259 7.92 6.83 7.41
C VAL A 259 8.92 7.90 7.85
N SER A 260 8.44 8.89 8.62
CA SER A 260 9.32 9.88 9.25
C SER A 260 10.28 9.24 10.23
N ASP A 261 11.45 9.89 10.42
CA ASP A 261 12.39 9.52 11.46
C ASP A 261 11.73 9.51 12.85
N GLY A 262 12.17 8.63 13.73
CA GLY A 262 11.56 8.42 15.05
C GLY A 262 10.32 7.51 15.05
N THR A 263 9.75 7.17 13.88
CA THR A 263 8.69 6.16 13.78
C THR A 263 9.28 4.77 13.96
N ARG A 264 8.73 3.98 14.89
CA ARG A 264 9.10 2.57 15.05
C ARG A 264 8.28 1.73 14.08
N VAL A 265 8.90 0.74 13.46
CA VAL A 265 8.26 -0.24 12.57
C VAL A 265 8.39 -1.61 13.22
N LEU A 266 7.28 -2.11 13.79
CA LEU A 266 7.27 -3.37 14.56
C LEU A 266 7.36 -4.59 13.64
N ASP A 267 6.67 -4.54 12.50
CA ASP A 267 6.74 -5.54 11.45
C ASP A 267 6.57 -4.88 10.06
N PHE A 268 7.09 -5.57 9.04
CA PHE A 268 6.86 -5.28 7.62
C PHE A 268 6.60 -6.60 6.90
N VAL A 269 5.53 -6.68 6.13
CA VAL A 269 5.09 -7.91 5.45
C VAL A 269 4.80 -7.64 3.98
N THR A 270 5.32 -8.48 3.09
CA THR A 270 4.89 -8.59 1.69
C THR A 270 3.95 -9.79 1.59
N HIS A 271 2.69 -9.56 1.20
CA HIS A 271 1.65 -10.59 1.17
C HIS A 271 1.59 -11.28 -0.18
N ASP A 272 1.95 -12.54 -0.25
CA ASP A 272 1.94 -13.38 -1.47
C ASP A 272 0.72 -14.33 -1.53
N ASP A 273 -0.38 -13.93 -0.93
CA ASP A 273 -1.61 -14.70 -0.89
C ASP A 273 -2.20 -14.91 -2.29
N LYS A 274 -2.45 -16.16 -2.62
CA LYS A 274 -3.18 -16.55 -3.83
C LYS A 274 -4.69 -16.47 -3.63
N ARG A 275 -5.43 -16.41 -4.72
CA ARG A 275 -6.88 -16.55 -4.74
C ARG A 275 -7.25 -17.97 -4.27
N PRO A 276 -8.24 -18.13 -3.38
CA PRO A 276 -8.58 -19.43 -2.80
C PRO A 276 -8.84 -20.51 -3.85
N GLY A 277 -8.17 -21.66 -3.70
CA GLY A 277 -8.32 -22.80 -4.58
C GLY A 277 -7.68 -22.67 -5.98
N THR A 278 -6.86 -21.65 -6.19
CA THR A 278 -6.19 -21.38 -7.47
C THR A 278 -4.68 -21.11 -7.29
N ASP A 279 -3.95 -21.07 -8.41
CA ASP A 279 -2.57 -20.58 -8.46
C ASP A 279 -2.47 -19.10 -8.89
N LEU A 280 -3.60 -18.39 -8.97
CA LEU A 280 -3.68 -17.01 -9.40
C LEU A 280 -3.57 -16.04 -8.23
N TYR A 281 -3.19 -14.79 -8.51
CA TYR A 281 -3.10 -13.70 -7.54
C TYR A 281 -4.24 -12.70 -7.73
N PRO A 282 -4.66 -11.99 -6.65
CA PRO A 282 -5.70 -10.95 -6.77
C PRO A 282 -5.26 -9.70 -7.53
N SER A 283 -3.96 -9.45 -7.68
CA SER A 283 -3.34 -8.38 -8.47
C SER A 283 -2.02 -8.86 -9.07
N ASP A 284 -1.43 -8.09 -9.99
CA ASP A 284 -0.06 -8.29 -10.47
C ASP A 284 1.00 -7.69 -9.54
N HIS A 285 0.58 -7.05 -8.45
CA HIS A 285 1.41 -6.64 -7.33
C HIS A 285 1.06 -7.43 -6.06
N PHE A 286 2.04 -7.61 -5.19
CA PHE A 286 1.84 -8.04 -3.81
C PHE A 286 1.61 -6.81 -2.92
N PRO A 287 0.55 -6.77 -2.09
CA PRO A 287 0.41 -5.71 -1.12
C PRO A 287 1.51 -5.77 -0.07
N VAL A 288 1.95 -4.60 0.38
CA VAL A 288 2.89 -4.46 1.49
C VAL A 288 2.20 -3.81 2.68
N THR A 289 2.52 -4.28 3.88
CA THR A 289 1.99 -3.72 5.13
C THR A 289 3.10 -3.46 6.13
N ALA A 290 2.90 -2.47 6.99
CA ALA A 290 3.77 -2.20 8.14
C ALA A 290 2.91 -1.91 9.37
N THR A 291 3.32 -2.43 10.53
CA THR A 291 2.79 -2.03 11.82
C THR A 291 3.72 -1.00 12.44
N ILE A 292 3.24 0.21 12.61
CA ILE A 292 4.04 1.36 13.04
C ILE A 292 3.57 1.92 14.38
N VAL A 293 4.50 2.54 15.12
CA VAL A 293 4.21 3.36 16.29
C VAL A 293 4.79 4.76 16.01
N LEU A 294 3.91 5.76 16.02
CA LEU A 294 4.30 7.17 15.80
C LEU A 294 5.15 7.69 16.96
N PRO A 295 6.11 8.60 16.71
CA PRO A 295 6.94 9.22 17.74
C PRO A 295 6.13 10.01 18.76
#